data_187ef3e1b18d37eda5f254b805c484df
#
_entry.id   187ef3e1b18d37eda5f254b805c484df
#
_cell.length_a   1.000
_cell.length_b   1.000
_cell.length_c   1.000
_cell.angle_alpha   90.00
_cell.angle_beta   90.00
_cell.angle_gamma   90.00
#
_symmetry.space_group_name_H-M   'P 1'
#
loop_
_entity.id
_entity.type
_entity.pdbx_description
1 polymer ?
#
loop_
_entity_poly.entity_id
_entity_poly.type
_entity_poly.pdbx_seq_one_letter_code
_entity_poly.pdbx_strand_id
1 'polypeptide(L)'
;MRNPLSKTITTIEPSGIRKFFDIVSEMDDAISLGVGEPDFDTPWHIRDEGIYSLEKGRTFYTSNAGLKELKIEISRYLDRRFGLSYDYNKEMLVTVGGSEAIDIAFRTMLDPGDEVIVPEPCFVSYVPCITMAGGVPVRLALEEKDEFKLTKEKLLSAITDKTKMVVL
;
A
#
# COMPACT_ATOMS: atom_id res chain seq x y z
N MET A 1 13.76 -28.28 18.77
CA MET A 1 12.77 -28.23 17.67
C MET A 1 13.20 -27.19 16.65
N ARG A 2 12.95 -27.42 15.36
CA ARG A 2 13.19 -26.42 14.32
C ARG A 2 12.19 -25.29 14.51
N ASN A 3 12.63 -24.01 14.36
CA ASN A 3 11.73 -22.87 14.37
C ASN A 3 10.72 -23.03 13.21
N PRO A 4 9.40 -22.99 13.46
CA PRO A 4 8.40 -23.11 12.41
C PRO A 4 8.32 -21.88 11.49
N LEU A 5 8.81 -20.72 11.94
CA LEU A 5 8.79 -19.46 11.18
C LEU A 5 9.97 -19.41 10.20
N SER A 6 9.74 -18.76 9.05
CA SER A 6 10.80 -18.48 8.10
C SER A 6 11.81 -17.49 8.68
N LYS A 7 13.07 -17.56 8.24
CA LYS A 7 14.10 -16.61 8.66
C LYS A 7 13.72 -15.17 8.32
N THR A 8 13.11 -14.95 7.17
CA THR A 8 12.69 -13.62 6.71
C THR A 8 11.65 -13.00 7.66
N ILE A 9 10.62 -13.75 8.05
CA ILE A 9 9.58 -13.19 8.93
C ILE A 9 10.14 -12.86 10.34
N THR A 10 11.16 -13.57 10.79
CA THR A 10 11.78 -13.31 12.10
C THR A 10 12.65 -12.05 12.12
N THR A 11 12.97 -11.46 10.96
CA THR A 11 13.70 -10.19 10.86
C THR A 11 12.79 -8.97 10.80
N ILE A 12 11.48 -9.18 10.61
CA ILE A 12 10.50 -8.08 10.51
C ILE A 12 10.03 -7.72 11.92
N GLU A 13 10.27 -6.46 12.30
CA GLU A 13 9.78 -5.95 13.58
C GLU A 13 8.28 -5.66 13.52
N PRO A 14 7.53 -5.91 14.61
CA PRO A 14 6.13 -5.52 14.70
C PRO A 14 5.96 -4.01 14.54
N SER A 15 4.91 -3.60 13.84
CA SER A 15 4.56 -2.17 13.70
C SER A 15 4.31 -1.54 15.07
N GLY A 16 5.03 -0.44 15.38
CA GLY A 16 4.82 0.33 16.61
C GLY A 16 3.45 1.05 16.67
N ILE A 17 2.79 1.24 15.53
CA ILE A 17 1.52 1.96 15.44
C ILE A 17 0.43 1.30 16.29
N ARG A 18 0.34 -0.03 16.33
CA ARG A 18 -0.66 -0.74 17.14
C ARG A 18 -0.55 -0.45 18.63
N LYS A 19 0.66 -0.33 19.16
CA LYS A 19 0.85 0.01 20.58
C LYS A 19 0.28 1.38 20.93
N PHE A 20 0.31 2.33 19.99
CA PHE A 20 -0.30 3.65 20.19
C PHE A 20 -1.82 3.58 20.12
N PHE A 21 -2.39 2.76 19.26
CA PHE A 21 -3.84 2.57 19.19
C PHE A 21 -4.39 1.99 20.49
N ASP A 22 -3.74 0.97 21.04
CA ASP A 22 -4.16 0.36 22.30
C ASP A 22 -4.17 1.41 23.43
N ILE A 23 -3.14 2.27 23.50
CA ILE A 23 -3.06 3.35 24.49
C ILE A 23 -4.14 4.41 24.27
N VAL A 24 -4.34 4.87 23.05
CA VAL A 24 -5.31 5.94 22.72
C VAL A 24 -6.76 5.45 22.91
N SER A 25 -7.04 4.17 22.65
CA SER A 25 -8.38 3.60 22.85
C SER A 25 -8.81 3.54 24.32
N GLU A 26 -7.87 3.62 25.27
CA GLU A 26 -8.12 3.67 26.70
C GLU A 26 -8.24 5.12 27.24
N MET A 27 -8.10 6.13 26.40
CA MET A 27 -8.13 7.55 26.78
C MET A 27 -9.44 8.21 26.35
N ASP A 28 -10.33 8.53 27.27
CA ASP A 28 -11.66 9.11 27.00
C ASP A 28 -11.60 10.53 26.38
N ASP A 29 -10.57 11.30 26.66
CA ASP A 29 -10.44 12.72 26.25
C ASP A 29 -9.34 12.95 25.17
N ALA A 30 -8.87 11.89 24.51
CA ALA A 30 -7.81 12.02 23.53
C ALA A 30 -8.34 12.30 22.12
N ILE A 31 -7.77 13.31 21.46
CA ILE A 31 -7.96 13.52 20.01
C ILE A 31 -6.90 12.69 19.29
N SER A 32 -7.32 11.60 18.63
CA SER A 32 -6.39 10.75 17.88
C SER A 32 -6.06 11.37 16.52
N LEU A 33 -4.76 11.56 16.28
CA LEU A 33 -4.21 11.89 14.96
C LEU A 33 -3.44 10.70 14.37
N GLY A 34 -3.64 9.49 14.92
CA GLY A 34 -2.85 8.31 14.59
C GLY A 34 -3.28 7.60 13.31
N VAL A 35 -4.55 7.65 12.95
CA VAL A 35 -5.09 7.03 11.73
C VAL A 35 -5.59 8.11 10.80
N GLY A 36 -5.13 8.06 9.55
CA GLY A 36 -5.63 8.93 8.49
C GLY A 36 -6.94 8.37 7.91
N GLU A 37 -8.04 8.47 8.64
CA GLU A 37 -9.37 8.09 8.17
C GLU A 37 -10.32 9.30 8.18
N PRO A 38 -11.30 9.33 7.24
CA PRO A 38 -12.32 10.38 7.25
C PRO A 38 -13.18 10.32 8.53
N ASP A 39 -13.46 11.48 9.13
CA ASP A 39 -14.31 11.61 10.32
C ASP A 39 -15.80 11.81 9.97
N PHE A 40 -16.20 11.45 8.78
CA PHE A 40 -17.59 11.50 8.31
C PHE A 40 -18.00 10.18 7.66
N ASP A 41 -19.28 9.87 7.80
CA ASP A 41 -19.87 8.65 7.25
C ASP A 41 -19.78 8.60 5.72
N THR A 42 -19.69 7.38 5.21
CA THR A 42 -19.85 7.13 3.77
C THR A 42 -21.19 7.72 3.30
N PRO A 43 -21.21 8.50 2.18
CA PRO A 43 -22.43 9.11 1.66
C PRO A 43 -23.57 8.08 1.51
N TRP A 44 -24.79 8.50 1.87
CA TRP A 44 -25.95 7.62 1.98
C TRP A 44 -26.21 6.80 0.70
N HIS A 45 -26.09 7.42 -0.47
CA HIS A 45 -26.33 6.75 -1.76
C HIS A 45 -25.33 5.63 -2.06
N ILE A 46 -24.10 5.72 -1.54
CA ILE A 46 -23.08 4.65 -1.65
C ILE A 46 -23.43 3.51 -0.69
N ARG A 47 -23.84 3.84 0.54
CA ARG A 47 -24.29 2.83 1.51
C ARG A 47 -25.53 2.09 1.02
N ASP A 48 -26.48 2.80 0.45
CA ASP A 48 -27.74 2.25 -0.09
C ASP A 48 -27.47 1.25 -1.23
N GLU A 49 -26.58 1.59 -2.17
CA GLU A 49 -26.17 0.66 -3.22
C GLU A 49 -25.44 -0.58 -2.68
N GLY A 50 -24.66 -0.42 -1.61
CA GLY A 50 -24.03 -1.55 -0.93
C GLY A 50 -25.08 -2.51 -0.32
N ILE A 51 -26.07 -1.97 0.39
CA ILE A 51 -27.19 -2.74 0.98
C ILE A 51 -27.99 -3.42 -0.14
N TYR A 52 -28.36 -2.68 -1.17
CA TYR A 52 -29.09 -3.20 -2.32
C TYR A 52 -28.37 -4.35 -3.01
N SER A 53 -27.04 -4.27 -3.15
CA SER A 53 -26.26 -5.35 -3.74
C SER A 53 -26.34 -6.66 -2.94
N LEU A 54 -26.37 -6.56 -1.61
CA LEU A 54 -26.53 -7.71 -0.72
C LEU A 54 -27.95 -8.27 -0.79
N GLU A 55 -28.98 -7.41 -0.77
CA GLU A 55 -30.38 -7.82 -0.94
C GLU A 55 -30.64 -8.55 -2.27
N LYS A 56 -29.92 -8.16 -3.33
CA LYS A 56 -29.96 -8.84 -4.63
C LYS A 56 -29.08 -10.09 -4.74
N GLY A 57 -28.48 -10.52 -3.63
CA GLY A 57 -27.67 -11.72 -3.58
C GLY A 57 -26.38 -11.64 -4.43
N ARG A 58 -25.82 -10.44 -4.64
CA ARG A 58 -24.56 -10.25 -5.39
C ARG A 58 -23.36 -10.62 -4.53
N THR A 59 -23.31 -11.87 -4.07
CA THR A 59 -22.29 -12.39 -3.12
C THR A 59 -21.47 -13.53 -3.72
N PHE A 60 -21.30 -13.54 -5.04
CA PHE A 60 -20.55 -14.55 -5.76
C PHE A 60 -19.07 -14.13 -5.94
N TYR A 61 -18.23 -15.11 -6.25
CA TYR A 61 -16.86 -14.84 -6.65
C TYR A 61 -16.81 -13.97 -7.92
N THR A 62 -15.88 -13.05 -7.95
CA THR A 62 -15.51 -12.31 -9.16
C THR A 62 -14.38 -13.02 -9.92
N SER A 63 -13.93 -12.48 -11.03
CA SER A 63 -12.67 -12.91 -11.63
C SER A 63 -11.50 -12.59 -10.70
N ASN A 64 -10.38 -13.31 -10.85
CA ASN A 64 -9.16 -13.07 -10.04
C ASN A 64 -8.63 -11.64 -10.17
N ALA A 65 -8.88 -11.00 -11.30
CA ALA A 65 -8.47 -9.62 -11.54
C ALA A 65 -9.49 -8.57 -11.02
N GLY A 66 -10.56 -9.01 -10.36
CA GLY A 66 -11.61 -8.16 -9.81
C GLY A 66 -12.85 -8.05 -10.69
N LEU A 67 -13.88 -7.37 -10.17
CA LEU A 67 -15.16 -7.16 -10.83
C LEU A 67 -14.99 -6.34 -12.10
N LYS A 68 -15.46 -6.85 -13.23
CA LYS A 68 -15.30 -6.21 -14.55
C LYS A 68 -15.90 -4.80 -14.59
N GLU A 69 -17.10 -4.64 -14.05
CA GLU A 69 -17.81 -3.36 -14.01
C GLU A 69 -17.02 -2.31 -13.22
N LEU A 70 -16.43 -2.70 -12.08
CA LEU A 70 -15.57 -1.82 -11.30
C LEU A 70 -14.32 -1.40 -12.08
N LYS A 71 -13.66 -2.33 -12.76
CA LYS A 71 -12.47 -2.02 -13.57
C LYS A 71 -12.79 -1.05 -14.73
N ILE A 72 -13.95 -1.21 -15.36
CA ILE A 72 -14.43 -0.27 -16.39
C ILE A 72 -14.60 1.13 -15.80
N GLU A 73 -15.23 1.26 -14.63
CA GLU A 73 -15.45 2.56 -14.01
C GLU A 73 -14.13 3.18 -13.50
N ILE A 74 -13.19 2.39 -13.03
CA ILE A 74 -11.83 2.87 -12.68
C ILE A 74 -11.14 3.41 -13.94
N SER A 75 -11.18 2.68 -15.06
CA SER A 75 -10.60 3.14 -16.35
C SER A 75 -11.19 4.48 -16.79
N ARG A 76 -12.50 4.59 -16.75
CA ARG A 76 -13.22 5.84 -17.06
C ARG A 76 -12.87 6.99 -16.13
N TYR A 77 -12.71 6.70 -14.84
CA TYR A 77 -12.31 7.70 -13.85
C TYR A 77 -10.90 8.22 -14.12
N LEU A 78 -9.95 7.33 -14.40
CA LEU A 78 -8.56 7.68 -14.68
C LEU A 78 -8.45 8.52 -15.96
N ASP A 79 -9.17 8.14 -17.00
CA ASP A 79 -9.21 8.91 -18.24
C ASP A 79 -9.82 10.31 -18.02
N ARG A 80 -10.99 10.40 -17.39
CA ARG A 80 -11.68 11.67 -17.13
C ARG A 80 -10.90 12.61 -16.19
N ARG A 81 -10.24 12.06 -15.15
CA ARG A 81 -9.61 12.85 -14.11
C ARG A 81 -8.18 13.22 -14.41
N PHE A 82 -7.45 12.33 -15.06
CA PHE A 82 -6.01 12.43 -15.25
C PHE A 82 -5.55 12.32 -16.71
N GLY A 83 -6.45 12.05 -17.66
CA GLY A 83 -6.10 11.81 -19.05
C GLY A 83 -5.30 10.50 -19.26
N LEU A 84 -5.43 9.54 -18.31
CA LEU A 84 -4.73 8.26 -18.37
C LEU A 84 -5.68 7.17 -18.86
N SER A 85 -5.35 6.57 -20.00
CA SER A 85 -6.13 5.49 -20.60
C SER A 85 -5.46 4.14 -20.33
N TYR A 86 -6.20 3.23 -19.70
CA TYR A 86 -5.77 1.86 -19.41
C TYR A 86 -6.82 0.86 -19.93
N ASP A 87 -6.35 -0.25 -20.51
CA ASP A 87 -7.21 -1.40 -20.82
C ASP A 87 -7.64 -2.09 -19.51
N TYR A 88 -8.92 -1.91 -19.17
CA TYR A 88 -9.48 -2.50 -17.95
C TYR A 88 -9.32 -4.02 -17.88
N ASN A 89 -9.16 -4.70 -19.01
CA ASN A 89 -9.07 -6.17 -19.06
C ASN A 89 -7.65 -6.69 -18.84
N LYS A 90 -6.62 -5.95 -19.29
CA LYS A 90 -5.23 -6.41 -19.32
C LYS A 90 -4.32 -5.65 -18.36
N GLU A 91 -4.65 -4.40 -18.01
CA GLU A 91 -3.76 -3.49 -17.29
C GLU A 91 -4.27 -3.11 -15.90
N MET A 92 -5.32 -3.83 -15.40
CA MET A 92 -5.90 -3.56 -14.10
C MET A 92 -6.10 -4.81 -13.28
N LEU A 93 -5.70 -4.72 -12.02
CA LEU A 93 -5.93 -5.70 -10.96
C LEU A 93 -6.55 -4.98 -9.76
N VAL A 94 -7.69 -5.46 -9.28
CA VAL A 94 -8.32 -4.99 -8.04
C VAL A 94 -7.89 -5.90 -6.90
N THR A 95 -7.35 -5.33 -5.85
CA THR A 95 -6.79 -6.03 -4.69
C THR A 95 -7.61 -5.76 -3.42
N VAL A 96 -7.39 -6.55 -2.39
CA VAL A 96 -7.96 -6.34 -1.05
C VAL A 96 -7.14 -5.27 -0.33
N GLY A 97 -7.33 -4.02 -0.74
CA GLY A 97 -6.63 -2.87 -0.21
C GLY A 97 -5.27 -2.59 -0.86
N GLY A 98 -4.74 -1.39 -0.60
CA GLY A 98 -3.48 -0.92 -1.17
C GLY A 98 -2.26 -1.73 -0.72
N SER A 99 -2.30 -2.32 0.48
CA SER A 99 -1.18 -3.14 0.97
C SER A 99 -0.96 -4.41 0.15
N GLU A 100 -2.04 -5.05 -0.32
CA GLU A 100 -1.92 -6.19 -1.23
C GLU A 100 -1.39 -5.77 -2.59
N ALA A 101 -1.83 -4.62 -3.12
CA ALA A 101 -1.31 -4.08 -4.38
C ALA A 101 0.20 -3.83 -4.31
N ILE A 102 0.67 -3.27 -3.20
CA ILE A 102 2.10 -3.01 -2.94
C ILE A 102 2.88 -4.33 -2.84
N ASP A 103 2.37 -5.31 -2.07
CA ASP A 103 3.02 -6.62 -1.92
C ASP A 103 3.13 -7.37 -3.26
N ILE A 104 2.05 -7.38 -4.05
CA ILE A 104 2.04 -7.99 -5.39
C ILE A 104 3.02 -7.27 -6.32
N ALA A 105 3.08 -5.93 -6.30
CA ALA A 105 4.00 -5.18 -7.13
C ALA A 105 5.45 -5.56 -6.83
N PHE A 106 5.85 -5.61 -5.56
CA PHE A 106 7.21 -6.01 -5.18
C PHE A 106 7.51 -7.46 -5.55
N ARG A 107 6.60 -8.40 -5.26
CA ARG A 107 6.79 -9.83 -5.62
C ARG A 107 6.89 -10.06 -7.13
N THR A 108 6.24 -9.22 -7.92
CA THR A 108 6.28 -9.32 -9.39
C THR A 108 7.55 -8.73 -9.98
N MET A 109 8.09 -7.68 -9.35
CA MET A 109 9.17 -6.88 -9.92
C MET A 109 10.55 -7.23 -9.37
N LEU A 110 10.66 -7.81 -8.16
CA LEU A 110 11.93 -8.00 -7.47
C LEU A 110 12.43 -9.43 -7.55
N ASP A 111 13.70 -9.57 -7.91
CA ASP A 111 14.49 -10.77 -7.68
C ASP A 111 15.24 -10.68 -6.34
N PRO A 112 15.66 -11.82 -5.74
CA PRO A 112 16.42 -11.80 -4.50
C PRO A 112 17.70 -10.95 -4.59
N GLY A 113 17.79 -9.92 -3.75
CA GLY A 113 18.94 -9.02 -3.69
C GLY A 113 18.77 -7.72 -4.49
N ASP A 114 17.68 -7.56 -5.26
CA ASP A 114 17.35 -6.26 -5.88
C ASP A 114 17.08 -5.21 -4.81
N GLU A 115 17.57 -4.00 -5.05
CA GLU A 115 17.43 -2.88 -4.13
C GLU A 115 16.22 -2.01 -4.49
N VAL A 116 15.50 -1.60 -3.44
CA VAL A 116 14.40 -0.65 -3.55
C VAL A 116 14.69 0.55 -2.66
N ILE A 117 14.80 1.74 -3.25
CA ILE A 117 14.98 2.98 -2.50
C ILE A 117 13.64 3.37 -1.87
N VAL A 118 13.66 3.58 -0.56
CA VAL A 118 12.49 3.93 0.26
C VAL A 118 12.78 5.23 0.99
N PRO A 119 12.29 6.39 0.48
CA PRO A 119 12.36 7.65 1.19
C PRO A 119 11.55 7.59 2.49
N GLU A 120 12.13 8.02 3.61
CA GLU A 120 11.50 8.01 4.94
C GLU A 120 11.40 9.42 5.51
N PRO A 121 10.27 9.80 6.16
CA PRO A 121 9.17 8.94 6.63
C PRO A 121 8.25 8.44 5.51
N CYS A 122 7.77 7.20 5.62
CA CYS A 122 6.94 6.55 4.61
C CYS A 122 5.88 5.62 5.21
N PHE A 123 5.07 5.02 4.35
CA PHE A 123 4.10 4.02 4.77
C PHE A 123 4.81 2.77 5.33
N VAL A 124 4.36 2.32 6.50
CA VAL A 124 5.01 1.25 7.29
C VAL A 124 5.12 -0.09 6.56
N SER A 125 4.29 -0.35 5.56
CA SER A 125 4.27 -1.63 4.85
C SER A 125 5.33 -1.74 3.75
N TYR A 126 5.95 -0.66 3.30
CA TYR A 126 6.92 -0.72 2.19
C TYR A 126 8.10 -1.62 2.52
N VAL A 127 8.80 -1.33 3.62
CA VAL A 127 9.99 -2.08 4.03
C VAL A 127 9.70 -3.57 4.27
N PRO A 128 8.67 -3.95 5.04
CA PRO A 128 8.30 -5.36 5.21
C PRO A 128 7.96 -6.07 3.90
N CYS A 129 7.17 -5.45 3.01
CA CYS A 129 6.79 -6.06 1.73
C CYS A 129 8.00 -6.28 0.82
N ILE A 130 8.93 -5.31 0.73
CA ILE A 130 10.19 -5.46 -0.01
C ILE A 130 10.99 -6.64 0.54
N THR A 131 11.16 -6.71 1.86
CA THR A 131 11.91 -7.79 2.54
C THR A 131 11.25 -9.15 2.30
N MET A 132 9.91 -9.23 2.36
CA MET A 132 9.17 -10.47 2.11
C MET A 132 9.22 -10.89 0.64
N ALA A 133 9.37 -9.95 -0.27
CA ALA A 133 9.58 -10.23 -1.70
C ALA A 133 11.02 -10.67 -2.02
N GLY A 134 11.94 -10.65 -1.06
CA GLY A 134 13.36 -11.00 -1.25
C GLY A 134 14.24 -9.81 -1.64
N GLY A 135 13.68 -8.62 -1.79
CA GLY A 135 14.41 -7.40 -2.06
C GLY A 135 15.12 -6.82 -0.84
N VAL A 136 15.98 -5.85 -1.08
CA VAL A 136 16.75 -5.12 -0.08
C VAL A 136 16.23 -3.67 0.01
N PRO A 137 15.58 -3.27 1.11
CA PRO A 137 15.14 -1.90 1.27
C PRO A 137 16.32 -0.97 1.56
N VAL A 138 16.57 -0.02 0.68
CA VAL A 138 17.56 1.07 0.84
C VAL A 138 16.83 2.28 1.41
N ARG A 139 16.89 2.44 2.74
CA ARG A 139 16.21 3.54 3.44
C ARG A 139 16.93 4.86 3.22
N LEU A 140 16.21 5.85 2.76
CA LEU A 140 16.72 7.19 2.46
C LEU A 140 16.03 8.22 3.36
N ALA A 141 16.72 8.67 4.41
CA ALA A 141 16.15 9.64 5.33
C ALA A 141 15.95 10.99 4.65
N LEU A 142 14.72 11.48 4.66
CA LEU A 142 14.38 12.84 4.29
C LEU A 142 14.52 13.75 5.52
N GLU A 143 14.95 14.99 5.33
CA GLU A 143 15.28 15.90 6.41
C GLU A 143 14.35 17.11 6.43
N GLU A 144 14.03 17.58 7.63
CA GLU A 144 13.19 18.77 7.84
C GLU A 144 13.74 20.01 7.13
N LYS A 145 15.07 20.20 7.11
CA LYS A 145 15.72 21.32 6.42
C LYS A 145 15.41 21.37 4.93
N ASP A 146 15.08 20.23 4.31
CA ASP A 146 14.71 20.08 2.90
C ASP A 146 13.18 19.95 2.75
N GLU A 147 12.40 20.30 3.78
CA GLU A 147 10.95 20.16 3.82
C GLU A 147 10.50 18.71 3.50
N PHE A 148 11.27 17.70 3.90
CA PHE A 148 11.06 16.28 3.60
C PHE A 148 10.96 15.98 2.08
N LYS A 149 11.58 16.80 1.24
CA LYS A 149 11.60 16.57 -0.21
C LYS A 149 12.70 15.60 -0.60
N LEU A 150 12.37 14.68 -1.51
CA LEU A 150 13.37 13.85 -2.16
C LEU A 150 14.12 14.68 -3.21
N THR A 151 15.35 15.09 -2.88
CA THR A 151 16.18 15.84 -3.82
C THR A 151 16.86 14.89 -4.82
N LYS A 152 17.21 15.45 -5.99
CA LYS A 152 17.93 14.70 -7.02
C LYS A 152 19.26 14.15 -6.48
N GLU A 153 19.99 14.96 -5.72
CA GLU A 153 21.29 14.60 -5.16
C GLU A 153 21.17 13.43 -4.18
N LYS A 154 20.18 13.46 -3.27
CA LYS A 154 19.90 12.37 -2.35
C LYS A 154 19.53 11.09 -3.09
N LEU A 155 18.64 11.17 -4.09
CA LEU A 155 18.24 10.02 -4.86
C LEU A 155 19.44 9.41 -5.60
N LEU A 156 20.23 10.23 -6.30
CA LEU A 156 21.40 9.75 -7.04
C LEU A 156 22.46 9.12 -6.13
N SER A 157 22.62 9.60 -4.89
CA SER A 157 23.57 9.01 -3.93
C SER A 157 23.16 7.61 -3.45
N ALA A 158 21.87 7.25 -3.55
CA ALA A 158 21.34 5.97 -3.10
C ALA A 158 21.25 4.94 -4.25
N ILE A 159 21.40 5.36 -5.50
CA ILE A 159 21.32 4.46 -6.67
C ILE A 159 22.61 3.65 -6.78
N THR A 160 22.45 2.33 -6.94
CA THR A 160 23.51 1.36 -7.24
C THR A 160 23.14 0.53 -8.47
N ASP A 161 24.06 -0.34 -8.92
CA ASP A 161 23.78 -1.30 -10.00
C ASP A 161 22.69 -2.32 -9.65
N LYS A 162 22.29 -2.43 -8.35
CA LYS A 162 21.23 -3.30 -7.87
C LYS A 162 19.91 -2.59 -7.70
N THR A 163 19.86 -1.27 -7.84
CA THR A 163 18.63 -0.49 -7.67
C THR A 163 17.64 -0.83 -8.78
N LYS A 164 16.52 -1.41 -8.41
CA LYS A 164 15.44 -1.82 -9.31
C LYS A 164 14.25 -0.85 -9.27
N MET A 165 13.95 -0.33 -8.08
CA MET A 165 12.74 0.48 -7.86
C MET A 165 13.03 1.64 -6.89
N VAL A 166 12.18 2.66 -7.01
CA VAL A 166 12.04 3.73 -6.03
C VAL A 166 10.55 3.78 -5.65
N VAL A 167 10.26 3.81 -4.35
CA VAL A 167 8.91 4.04 -3.84
C VAL A 167 8.72 5.54 -3.62
N LEU A 168 7.59 6.09 -4.05
CA LEU A 168 7.24 7.51 -3.87
C LEU A 168 5.88 7.64 -3.19
#